data_055bb123473f2cafc1a187150a99d1da
#
_entry.id   055bb123473f2cafc1a187150a99d1da
#
_cell.length_a   1.000
_cell.length_b   1.000
_cell.length_c   1.000
_cell.angle_alpha   90.00
_cell.angle_beta   90.00
_cell.angle_gamma   90.00
#
_symmetry.space_group_name_H-M   'P 1'
#
loop_
_entity.id
_entity.type
_entity.pdbx_description
1 polymer ?
#
loop_
_entity_poly.entity_id
_entity_poly.type
_entity_poly.pdbx_seq_one_letter_code
_entity_poly.pdbx_strand_id
1 'polypeptide(L)'
;MIVDLDQQPPPSSWGVTVDDQAVDDLATAWADRPMPLPAFDYPGTPVERHEDWWYTYVILSVSVLACLWPPEGEEMWATEFGGIWLDDAPGIFATFTRHVGPHGLDLAFFADLDDDAGPALFTGRGHLQLLPERIDTLRRAATTLIERWDGNATNLVAEAESGGVIDAVAVTDLLTETMPGYRDRPASEVGVLPFDKLSHLAAAIMTAGLGWNFTNYEDFWVYPDYMLPRVLRYYGVLRYDNNLAAAVDNRRLVAADSEQEHAIRWATVYAGARLRAALASRGNRVSGPGLDYHLWSQAVLRPKAVDFGEHHRTLTMRY
;
A
#
# COMPACT_ATOMS: atom_id res chain seq x y z
N MET A 1 -20.87 -9.14 9.30
CA MET A 1 -19.76 -10.06 9.64
C MET A 1 -18.51 -9.52 8.96
N ILE A 2 -17.37 -9.51 9.64
CA ILE A 2 -16.06 -9.22 9.04
C ILE A 2 -15.52 -10.54 8.49
N VAL A 3 -15.00 -10.51 7.26
CA VAL A 3 -14.45 -11.69 6.60
C VAL A 3 -12.99 -11.85 6.99
N ASP A 4 -12.60 -13.08 7.28
CA ASP A 4 -11.20 -13.44 7.59
C ASP A 4 -10.47 -13.75 6.28
N LEU A 5 -9.78 -12.73 5.73
CA LEU A 5 -9.24 -12.77 4.37
C LEU A 5 -8.08 -13.75 4.19
N ASP A 6 -7.35 -14.08 5.24
CA ASP A 6 -6.17 -14.95 5.18
C ASP A 6 -6.51 -16.43 5.48
N GLN A 7 -7.71 -16.74 5.98
CA GLN A 7 -8.13 -18.10 6.34
C GLN A 7 -8.90 -18.81 5.24
N GLN A 8 -9.57 -18.09 4.36
CA GLN A 8 -10.38 -18.66 3.28
C GLN A 8 -10.22 -17.91 1.97
N PRO A 9 -10.30 -18.61 0.81
CA PRO A 9 -10.24 -17.94 -0.49
C PRO A 9 -11.56 -17.20 -0.79
N PRO A 10 -11.53 -16.24 -1.73
CA PRO A 10 -12.76 -15.61 -2.22
C PRO A 10 -13.67 -16.65 -2.89
N PRO A 11 -14.99 -16.37 -3.02
CA PRO A 11 -15.88 -17.20 -3.81
C PRO A 11 -15.34 -17.37 -5.24
N SER A 12 -15.22 -18.59 -5.72
CA SER A 12 -14.69 -18.89 -7.07
C SER A 12 -15.57 -18.31 -8.19
N SER A 13 -16.86 -18.07 -7.90
CA SER A 13 -17.80 -17.39 -8.81
C SER A 13 -17.40 -15.95 -9.12
N TRP A 14 -16.55 -15.33 -8.30
CA TRP A 14 -16.05 -13.96 -8.53
C TRP A 14 -14.87 -13.87 -9.52
N GLY A 15 -14.50 -15.01 -10.12
CA GLY A 15 -13.56 -15.07 -11.24
C GLY A 15 -12.09 -15.18 -10.87
N VAL A 16 -11.74 -15.36 -9.59
CA VAL A 16 -10.35 -15.55 -9.14
C VAL A 16 -10.24 -16.80 -8.28
N THR A 17 -9.20 -17.60 -8.54
CA THR A 17 -8.85 -18.77 -7.72
C THR A 17 -7.38 -18.75 -7.35
N VAL A 18 -7.03 -19.38 -6.24
CA VAL A 18 -5.64 -19.61 -5.80
C VAL A 18 -5.26 -21.05 -6.09
N ASP A 19 -4.12 -21.24 -6.75
CA ASP A 19 -3.58 -22.55 -7.07
C ASP A 19 -2.60 -23.00 -5.98
N ASP A 20 -3.02 -23.94 -5.14
CA ASP A 20 -2.22 -24.46 -4.03
C ASP A 20 -0.93 -25.14 -4.49
N GLN A 21 -0.92 -25.80 -5.68
CA GLN A 21 0.28 -26.40 -6.21
C GLN A 21 1.31 -25.34 -6.61
N ALA A 22 0.86 -24.26 -7.25
CA ALA A 22 1.73 -23.14 -7.61
C ALA A 22 2.28 -22.41 -6.36
N VAL A 23 1.49 -22.30 -5.29
CA VAL A 23 1.98 -21.80 -3.99
C VAL A 23 3.12 -22.68 -3.46
N ASP A 24 2.94 -24.00 -3.50
CA ASP A 24 3.92 -24.97 -2.99
C ASP A 24 5.21 -25.00 -3.82
N ASP A 25 5.07 -24.94 -5.14
CA ASP A 25 6.19 -24.86 -6.08
C ASP A 25 6.98 -23.55 -5.87
N LEU A 26 6.30 -22.43 -5.69
CA LEU A 26 6.91 -21.12 -5.43
C LEU A 26 7.62 -21.10 -4.08
N ALA A 27 6.99 -21.65 -3.03
CA ALA A 27 7.61 -21.79 -1.71
C ALA A 27 8.87 -22.65 -1.76
N THR A 28 8.87 -23.71 -2.57
CA THR A 28 10.04 -24.57 -2.79
C THR A 28 11.16 -23.79 -3.48
N ALA A 29 10.84 -23.02 -4.53
CA ALA A 29 11.81 -22.20 -5.26
C ALA A 29 12.39 -21.05 -4.40
N TRP A 30 11.68 -20.64 -3.35
CA TRP A 30 12.06 -19.54 -2.48
C TRP A 30 12.48 -19.97 -1.06
N ALA A 31 12.58 -21.28 -0.78
CA ALA A 31 12.87 -21.79 0.54
C ALA A 31 14.13 -21.19 1.20
N ASP A 32 15.18 -20.98 0.40
CA ASP A 32 16.46 -20.42 0.87
C ASP A 32 16.63 -18.92 0.56
N ARG A 33 15.56 -18.23 0.07
CA ARG A 33 15.67 -16.81 -0.27
C ARG A 33 15.46 -15.95 0.96
N PRO A 34 16.42 -15.06 1.30
CA PRO A 34 16.19 -14.09 2.35
C PRO A 34 15.12 -13.06 1.90
N MET A 35 14.17 -12.78 2.78
CA MET A 35 13.14 -11.76 2.60
C MET A 35 13.17 -10.83 3.82
N PRO A 36 14.19 -9.95 3.90
CA PRO A 36 14.34 -9.06 5.04
C PRO A 36 13.18 -8.05 5.10
N LEU A 37 12.98 -7.51 6.29
CA LEU A 37 12.10 -6.35 6.47
C LEU A 37 12.58 -5.20 5.60
N PRO A 38 11.66 -4.49 4.91
CA PRO A 38 12.02 -3.34 4.09
C PRO A 38 12.49 -2.17 4.95
N ALA A 39 13.52 -1.46 4.50
CA ALA A 39 13.95 -0.22 5.14
C ALA A 39 13.08 0.98 4.74
N PHE A 40 12.34 0.87 3.65
CA PHE A 40 11.61 1.97 3.00
C PHE A 40 12.49 3.21 2.72
N ASP A 41 13.76 2.97 2.40
CA ASP A 41 14.72 3.98 1.99
C ASP A 41 14.71 4.13 0.47
N TYR A 42 13.70 4.85 -0.02
CA TYR A 42 13.60 5.16 -1.44
C TYR A 42 14.27 6.50 -1.76
N PRO A 43 14.79 6.69 -2.98
CA PRO A 43 15.07 8.04 -3.46
C PRO A 43 13.83 8.93 -3.23
N GLY A 44 14.03 10.10 -2.65
CA GLY A 44 12.92 11.00 -2.34
C GLY A 44 12.34 10.88 -0.93
N THR A 45 12.70 9.86 -0.14
CA THR A 45 12.36 9.85 1.30
C THR A 45 13.35 10.69 2.12
N PRO A 46 12.93 11.29 3.25
CA PRO A 46 13.84 12.00 4.14
C PRO A 46 14.93 11.08 4.69
N VAL A 47 16.18 11.57 4.69
CA VAL A 47 17.33 10.81 5.21
C VAL A 47 17.31 10.76 6.74
N GLU A 48 17.06 11.91 7.38
CA GLU A 48 16.87 11.99 8.83
C GLU A 48 15.39 11.82 9.16
N ARG A 49 15.11 11.05 10.20
CA ARG A 49 13.74 10.75 10.63
C ARG A 49 13.67 10.89 12.14
N HIS A 50 12.75 11.71 12.58
CA HIS A 50 12.48 11.97 13.99
C HIS A 50 11.03 11.67 14.29
N GLU A 51 10.76 11.04 15.43
CA GLU A 51 9.45 10.61 15.86
C GLU A 51 8.42 11.75 15.83
N ASP A 52 8.84 12.96 16.25
CA ASP A 52 8.02 14.18 16.34
C ASP A 52 7.31 14.53 15.02
N TRP A 53 7.89 14.21 13.87
CA TRP A 53 7.31 14.57 12.58
C TRP A 53 7.22 13.39 11.58
N TRP A 54 7.95 12.28 11.83
CA TRP A 54 7.98 11.15 10.91
C TRP A 54 6.60 10.53 10.71
N TYR A 55 5.83 10.36 11.79
CA TYR A 55 4.48 9.81 11.70
C TYR A 55 3.53 10.72 10.89
N THR A 56 3.63 12.04 11.07
CA THR A 56 2.87 13.01 10.28
C THR A 56 3.22 12.93 8.79
N TYR A 57 4.52 12.84 8.48
CA TYR A 57 4.99 12.65 7.11
C TYR A 57 4.41 11.37 6.47
N VAL A 58 4.45 10.26 7.19
CA VAL A 58 3.93 8.98 6.71
C VAL A 58 2.41 9.05 6.52
N ILE A 59 1.67 9.59 7.48
CA ILE A 59 0.20 9.72 7.37
C ILE A 59 -0.18 10.51 6.14
N LEU A 60 0.41 11.67 5.89
CA LEU A 60 0.04 12.48 4.74
C LEU A 60 0.49 11.84 3.42
N SER A 61 1.73 11.38 3.31
CA SER A 61 2.25 10.82 2.06
C SER A 61 1.56 9.51 1.67
N VAL A 62 1.32 8.61 2.62
CA VAL A 62 0.67 7.32 2.35
C VAL A 62 -0.83 7.47 2.07
N SER A 63 -1.52 8.45 2.64
CA SER A 63 -2.94 8.70 2.38
C SER A 63 -3.27 8.92 0.90
N VAL A 64 -2.26 9.27 0.11
CA VAL A 64 -2.37 9.51 -1.34
C VAL A 64 -1.54 8.54 -2.18
N LEU A 65 -1.04 7.46 -1.58
CA LEU A 65 -0.21 6.44 -2.24
C LEU A 65 -1.07 5.34 -2.88
N ALA A 66 -1.89 5.72 -3.84
CA ALA A 66 -2.84 4.86 -4.52
C ALA A 66 -2.95 5.23 -6.01
N CYS A 67 -3.39 4.32 -6.87
CA CYS A 67 -3.70 4.58 -8.27
C CYS A 67 -2.60 5.36 -9.02
N LEU A 68 -1.35 4.87 -8.99
CA LEU A 68 -0.19 5.57 -9.57
C LEU A 68 0.06 5.20 -11.04
N TRP A 69 -0.72 4.31 -11.63
CA TRP A 69 -0.66 3.96 -13.03
C TRP A 69 -1.34 5.03 -13.91
N PRO A 70 -0.83 5.33 -15.13
CA PRO A 70 -1.42 6.34 -16.01
C PRO A 70 -2.65 5.83 -16.76
N PRO A 71 -3.55 6.71 -17.23
CA PRO A 71 -4.55 6.35 -18.24
C PRO A 71 -3.90 5.76 -19.50
N GLU A 72 -4.71 5.10 -20.33
CA GLU A 72 -4.21 4.56 -21.58
C GLU A 72 -3.73 5.68 -22.52
N GLY A 73 -2.52 5.51 -23.06
CA GLY A 73 -1.89 6.48 -23.94
C GLY A 73 -1.19 7.64 -23.27
N GLU A 74 -1.30 7.75 -21.94
CA GLU A 74 -0.62 8.78 -21.17
C GLU A 74 0.71 8.27 -20.57
N GLU A 75 1.64 9.19 -20.33
CA GLU A 75 2.87 8.88 -19.61
C GLU A 75 2.61 8.76 -18.11
N MET A 76 3.36 7.88 -17.46
CA MET A 76 3.35 7.76 -16.00
C MET A 76 3.81 9.07 -15.38
N TRP A 77 3.08 9.51 -14.35
CA TRP A 77 3.48 10.70 -13.62
C TRP A 77 4.83 10.50 -12.94
N ALA A 78 5.68 11.51 -13.04
CA ALA A 78 6.96 11.58 -12.34
C ALA A 78 7.24 13.01 -11.92
N THR A 79 7.92 13.17 -10.79
CA THR A 79 8.39 14.45 -10.28
C THR A 79 9.92 14.51 -10.24
N GLU A 80 10.48 15.69 -10.42
CA GLU A 80 11.92 15.89 -10.32
C GLU A 80 12.32 16.08 -8.85
N PHE A 81 13.38 15.38 -8.41
CA PHE A 81 13.96 15.53 -7.07
C PHE A 81 15.46 15.29 -7.11
N GLY A 82 16.23 16.29 -6.68
CA GLY A 82 17.70 16.19 -6.65
C GLY A 82 18.35 15.92 -8.01
N GLY A 83 17.75 16.40 -9.10
CA GLY A 83 18.26 16.22 -10.46
C GLY A 83 17.86 14.90 -11.13
N ILE A 84 17.02 14.08 -10.50
CA ILE A 84 16.49 12.83 -11.07
C ILE A 84 14.95 12.85 -11.12
N TRP A 85 14.39 12.11 -12.09
CA TRP A 85 12.94 11.92 -12.19
C TRP A 85 12.53 10.68 -11.42
N LEU A 86 11.59 10.85 -10.50
CA LEU A 86 11.04 9.81 -9.65
C LEU A 86 9.55 9.62 -9.97
N ASP A 87 9.16 8.40 -10.26
CA ASP A 87 7.80 7.96 -10.47
C ASP A 87 7.32 7.07 -9.31
N ASP A 88 6.08 6.56 -9.38
CA ASP A 88 5.48 5.67 -8.40
C ASP A 88 5.60 6.19 -6.95
N ALA A 89 5.75 5.32 -5.97
CA ALA A 89 5.90 5.66 -4.56
C ALA A 89 7.07 6.63 -4.28
N PRO A 90 8.28 6.44 -4.85
CA PRO A 90 9.37 7.41 -4.73
C PRO A 90 8.98 8.83 -5.15
N GLY A 91 8.21 8.99 -6.22
CA GLY A 91 7.71 10.29 -6.68
C GLY A 91 6.78 10.95 -5.67
N ILE A 92 5.87 10.18 -5.08
CA ILE A 92 4.97 10.69 -4.02
C ILE A 92 5.78 11.10 -2.80
N PHE A 93 6.68 10.25 -2.30
CA PHE A 93 7.52 10.61 -1.14
C PHE A 93 8.37 11.85 -1.41
N ALA A 94 8.98 11.98 -2.58
CA ALA A 94 9.76 13.16 -2.95
C ALA A 94 8.93 14.45 -2.91
N THR A 95 7.67 14.39 -3.31
CA THR A 95 6.72 15.49 -3.24
C THR A 95 6.60 16.02 -1.80
N PHE A 96 6.40 15.14 -0.83
CA PHE A 96 6.30 15.54 0.57
C PHE A 96 7.65 15.96 1.16
N THR A 97 8.73 15.29 0.79
CA THR A 97 10.09 15.61 1.30
C THR A 97 10.50 17.04 0.97
N ARG A 98 10.08 17.58 -0.17
CA ARG A 98 10.32 19.01 -0.51
C ARG A 98 9.69 19.99 0.49
N HIS A 99 8.67 19.57 1.22
CA HIS A 99 7.96 20.38 2.20
C HIS A 99 8.35 20.07 3.66
N VAL A 100 9.31 19.19 3.89
CA VAL A 100 9.83 18.94 5.24
C VAL A 100 10.73 20.09 5.67
N GLY A 101 10.25 20.85 6.64
CA GLY A 101 11.02 21.90 7.31
C GLY A 101 11.74 21.39 8.56
N PRO A 102 12.35 22.30 9.35
CA PRO A 102 13.06 21.93 10.59
C PRO A 102 12.19 21.22 11.65
N HIS A 103 10.86 21.39 11.56
CA HIS A 103 9.89 20.81 12.47
C HIS A 103 8.91 19.83 11.77
N GLY A 104 9.31 19.30 10.61
CA GLY A 104 8.49 18.40 9.80
C GLY A 104 7.63 19.16 8.79
N LEU A 105 6.44 18.60 8.49
CA LEU A 105 5.48 19.18 7.55
C LEU A 105 4.63 20.27 8.21
N ASP A 106 4.43 21.39 7.51
CA ASP A 106 3.48 22.41 7.92
C ASP A 106 2.05 21.95 7.65
N LEU A 107 1.35 21.46 8.67
CA LEU A 107 -0.02 20.97 8.55
C LEU A 107 -1.01 22.06 8.14
N ALA A 108 -0.78 23.34 8.50
CA ALA A 108 -1.65 24.41 8.08
C ALA A 108 -1.60 24.58 6.55
N PHE A 109 -0.42 24.48 5.94
CA PHE A 109 -0.28 24.47 4.48
C PHE A 109 -1.11 23.34 3.84
N PHE A 110 -1.08 22.13 4.36
CA PHE A 110 -1.83 21.01 3.80
C PHE A 110 -3.34 21.13 4.06
N ALA A 111 -3.76 21.68 5.19
CA ALA A 111 -5.17 21.90 5.50
C ALA A 111 -5.80 23.00 4.60
N ASP A 112 -5.01 23.98 4.19
CA ASP A 112 -5.44 25.13 3.39
C ASP A 112 -5.14 24.99 1.89
N LEU A 113 -4.78 23.77 1.40
CA LEU A 113 -4.56 23.54 -0.03
C LEU A 113 -5.75 24.01 -0.86
N ASP A 114 -5.54 24.98 -1.74
CA ASP A 114 -6.54 25.51 -2.67
C ASP A 114 -6.40 24.92 -4.08
N ASP A 115 -7.14 25.49 -5.03
CA ASP A 115 -7.17 25.01 -6.41
C ASP A 115 -5.87 25.30 -7.18
N ASP A 116 -5.00 26.18 -6.67
CA ASP A 116 -3.68 26.48 -7.24
C ASP A 116 -2.56 25.73 -6.51
N ALA A 117 -2.53 25.79 -5.19
CA ALA A 117 -1.48 25.15 -4.37
C ALA A 117 -1.56 23.62 -4.40
N GLY A 118 -2.78 23.07 -4.43
CA GLY A 118 -2.98 21.63 -4.49
C GLY A 118 -2.37 20.98 -5.73
N PRO A 119 -2.68 21.41 -6.96
CA PRO A 119 -2.01 20.92 -8.16
C PRO A 119 -0.50 21.23 -8.20
N ALA A 120 -0.06 22.37 -7.69
CA ALA A 120 1.35 22.76 -7.63
C ALA A 120 2.17 21.80 -6.74
N LEU A 121 1.58 21.25 -5.68
CA LEU A 121 2.21 20.23 -4.83
C LEU A 121 2.68 19.03 -5.65
N PHE A 122 1.88 18.58 -6.62
CA PHE A 122 2.16 17.43 -7.47
C PHE A 122 2.77 17.82 -8.83
N THR A 123 3.49 18.95 -8.88
CA THR A 123 4.18 19.38 -10.11
C THR A 123 5.12 18.27 -10.61
N GLY A 124 5.01 17.97 -11.91
CA GLY A 124 5.76 16.91 -12.54
C GLY A 124 5.48 16.82 -14.05
N ARG A 125 5.80 15.66 -14.62
CA ARG A 125 5.45 15.30 -16.00
C ARG A 125 4.56 14.05 -15.99
N GLY A 126 3.86 13.82 -17.10
CA GLY A 126 2.92 12.71 -17.19
C GLY A 126 1.61 12.98 -16.45
N HIS A 127 0.82 11.94 -16.22
CA HIS A 127 -0.53 12.05 -15.68
C HIS A 127 -0.68 11.37 -14.33
N LEU A 128 -1.00 12.13 -13.28
CA LEU A 128 -1.36 11.64 -11.96
C LEU A 128 -2.88 11.60 -11.85
N GLN A 129 -3.44 10.39 -11.81
CA GLN A 129 -4.88 10.19 -11.68
C GLN A 129 -5.43 10.64 -10.32
N LEU A 130 -6.72 10.95 -10.26
CA LEU A 130 -7.44 11.27 -9.02
C LEU A 130 -6.80 12.46 -8.26
N LEU A 131 -6.27 13.45 -8.98
CA LEU A 131 -5.61 14.60 -8.37
C LEU A 131 -6.55 15.41 -7.45
N PRO A 132 -7.81 15.73 -7.83
CA PRO A 132 -8.74 16.39 -6.92
C PRO A 132 -9.00 15.59 -5.63
N GLU A 133 -9.17 14.28 -5.74
CA GLU A 133 -9.41 13.37 -4.61
C GLU A 133 -8.18 13.31 -3.68
N ARG A 134 -6.97 13.37 -4.23
CA ARG A 134 -5.74 13.44 -3.43
C ARG A 134 -5.67 14.72 -2.63
N ILE A 135 -5.97 15.86 -3.26
CA ILE A 135 -5.96 17.18 -2.62
C ILE A 135 -7.01 17.22 -1.49
N ASP A 136 -8.23 16.73 -1.76
CA ASP A 136 -9.28 16.66 -0.73
C ASP A 136 -8.86 15.74 0.44
N THR A 137 -8.27 14.59 0.14
CA THR A 137 -7.77 13.67 1.17
C THR A 137 -6.71 14.33 2.04
N LEU A 138 -5.75 15.04 1.45
CA LEU A 138 -4.71 15.76 2.19
C LEU A 138 -5.26 16.85 3.08
N ARG A 139 -6.17 17.70 2.57
CA ARG A 139 -6.84 18.73 3.37
C ARG A 139 -7.51 18.13 4.60
N ARG A 140 -8.31 17.10 4.39
CA ARG A 140 -9.04 16.43 5.47
C ARG A 140 -8.11 15.72 6.45
N ALA A 141 -7.05 15.06 5.97
CA ALA A 141 -6.09 14.39 6.83
C ALA A 141 -5.33 15.39 7.71
N ALA A 142 -4.84 16.50 7.13
CA ALA A 142 -4.17 17.56 7.87
C ALA A 142 -5.09 18.22 8.89
N THR A 143 -6.32 18.59 8.50
CA THR A 143 -7.34 19.13 9.40
C THR A 143 -7.63 18.17 10.56
N THR A 144 -7.78 16.88 10.27
CA THR A 144 -8.06 15.87 11.30
C THR A 144 -6.90 15.75 12.30
N LEU A 145 -5.64 15.80 11.83
CA LEU A 145 -4.48 15.82 12.73
C LEU A 145 -4.46 17.07 13.61
N ILE A 146 -4.76 18.24 13.06
CA ILE A 146 -4.83 19.50 13.82
C ILE A 146 -5.91 19.42 14.90
N GLU A 147 -7.12 19.01 14.53
CA GLU A 147 -8.27 19.05 15.43
C GLU A 147 -8.28 17.97 16.50
N ARG A 148 -7.79 16.77 16.19
CA ARG A 148 -7.86 15.63 17.13
C ARG A 148 -6.59 15.38 17.90
N TRP A 149 -5.43 15.71 17.35
CA TRP A 149 -4.13 15.39 17.94
C TRP A 149 -3.18 16.59 18.02
N ASP A 150 -3.74 17.80 18.15
CA ASP A 150 -2.99 19.04 18.33
C ASP A 150 -1.90 19.26 17.25
N GLY A 151 -2.15 18.77 16.03
CA GLY A 151 -1.19 18.84 14.93
C GLY A 151 0.02 17.92 15.04
N ASN A 152 -0.02 16.91 15.93
CA ASN A 152 1.09 16.00 16.14
C ASN A 152 0.64 14.53 16.06
N ALA A 153 1.06 13.83 15.01
CA ALA A 153 0.74 12.42 14.82
C ALA A 153 1.37 11.50 15.88
N THR A 154 2.37 11.95 16.65
CA THR A 154 2.87 11.21 17.81
C THR A 154 1.76 11.01 18.85
N ASN A 155 0.86 11.99 19.01
CA ASN A 155 -0.29 11.86 19.91
C ASN A 155 -1.26 10.76 19.43
N LEU A 156 -1.46 10.63 18.09
CA LEU A 156 -2.26 9.54 17.51
C LEU A 156 -1.60 8.18 17.83
N VAL A 157 -0.31 8.05 17.58
CA VAL A 157 0.42 6.78 17.79
C VAL A 157 0.46 6.41 19.27
N ALA A 158 0.53 7.40 20.16
CA ALA A 158 0.48 7.19 21.61
C ALA A 158 -0.85 6.57 22.09
N GLU A 159 -1.96 6.74 21.38
CA GLU A 159 -3.22 6.04 21.69
C GLU A 159 -3.12 4.51 21.49
N ALA A 160 -2.17 4.04 20.66
CA ALA A 160 -1.88 2.62 20.48
C ALA A 160 -0.79 2.09 21.40
N GLU A 161 -0.26 2.93 22.30
CA GLU A 161 0.77 2.53 23.26
C GLU A 161 0.14 1.87 24.50
N SER A 162 0.73 0.77 24.91
CA SER A 162 0.40 0.12 26.17
C SER A 162 1.68 -0.39 26.85
N GLY A 163 1.92 0.08 28.07
CA GLY A 163 3.08 -0.35 28.86
C GLY A 163 4.45 0.01 28.26
N GLY A 164 4.54 1.11 27.50
CA GLY A 164 5.77 1.57 26.84
C GLY A 164 6.02 0.89 25.50
N VAL A 165 5.02 0.20 24.95
CA VAL A 165 5.13 -0.52 23.67
C VAL A 165 4.01 -0.10 22.74
N ILE A 166 4.34 0.24 21.48
CA ILE A 166 3.37 0.59 20.44
C ILE A 166 2.99 -0.68 19.67
N ASP A 167 1.69 -0.93 19.56
CA ASP A 167 1.14 -2.05 18.81
C ASP A 167 0.81 -1.62 17.36
N ALA A 168 1.49 -2.23 16.39
CA ALA A 168 1.29 -1.90 14.97
C ALA A 168 -0.13 -2.18 14.48
N VAL A 169 -0.80 -3.21 15.00
CA VAL A 169 -2.18 -3.54 14.65
C VAL A 169 -3.12 -2.45 15.18
N ALA A 170 -2.92 -2.01 16.44
CA ALA A 170 -3.70 -0.93 17.01
C ALA A 170 -3.51 0.40 16.25
N VAL A 171 -2.28 0.71 15.80
CA VAL A 171 -2.02 1.86 14.91
C VAL A 171 -2.81 1.74 13.60
N THR A 172 -2.82 0.54 12.99
CA THR A 172 -3.60 0.30 11.76
C THR A 172 -5.09 0.54 11.97
N ASP A 173 -5.66 0.06 13.08
CA ASP A 173 -7.08 0.27 13.40
C ASP A 173 -7.39 1.75 13.65
N LEU A 174 -6.54 2.46 14.38
CA LEU A 174 -6.68 3.91 14.58
C LEU A 174 -6.66 4.68 13.26
N LEU A 175 -5.71 4.40 12.38
CA LEU A 175 -5.64 5.03 11.04
C LEU A 175 -6.90 4.74 10.24
N THR A 176 -7.33 3.49 10.17
CA THR A 176 -8.52 3.07 9.43
C THR A 176 -9.79 3.75 9.92
N GLU A 177 -9.92 3.92 11.23
CA GLU A 177 -11.16 4.45 11.81
C GLU A 177 -11.20 5.96 11.89
N THR A 178 -10.05 6.60 11.94
CA THR A 178 -9.99 8.03 12.25
C THR A 178 -9.45 8.89 11.13
N MET A 179 -8.57 8.36 10.28
CA MET A 179 -7.87 9.17 9.28
C MET A 179 -8.54 9.12 7.90
N PRO A 180 -8.82 10.26 7.28
CA PRO A 180 -9.28 10.33 5.89
C PRO A 180 -8.33 9.61 4.93
N GLY A 181 -8.92 8.85 3.98
CA GLY A 181 -8.16 8.09 2.98
C GLY A 181 -7.72 6.69 3.41
N TYR A 182 -7.84 6.35 4.69
CA TYR A 182 -7.31 5.07 5.19
C TYR A 182 -8.33 3.94 5.28
N ARG A 183 -9.63 4.26 5.37
CA ARG A 183 -10.66 3.23 5.50
C ARG A 183 -10.86 2.49 4.17
N ASP A 184 -10.58 1.19 4.19
CA ASP A 184 -10.70 0.30 3.03
C ASP A 184 -11.38 -1.02 3.44
N ARG A 185 -12.66 -0.89 3.83
CA ARG A 185 -13.51 -1.97 4.34
C ARG A 185 -14.82 -2.04 3.55
N PRO A 186 -14.79 -2.39 2.24
CA PRO A 186 -16.01 -2.49 1.45
C PRO A 186 -16.94 -3.59 1.97
N ALA A 187 -18.24 -3.35 1.82
CA ALA A 187 -19.25 -4.36 2.05
C ALA A 187 -19.41 -5.25 0.82
N SER A 188 -19.60 -6.54 1.03
CA SER A 188 -19.88 -7.51 -0.01
C SER A 188 -21.05 -8.41 0.41
N GLU A 189 -21.51 -9.29 -0.48
CA GLU A 189 -22.57 -10.26 -0.16
C GLU A 189 -22.16 -11.26 0.95
N VAL A 190 -20.86 -11.48 1.13
CA VAL A 190 -20.33 -12.41 2.15
C VAL A 190 -19.91 -11.70 3.44
N GLY A 191 -19.92 -10.38 3.47
CA GLY A 191 -19.56 -9.58 4.64
C GLY A 191 -18.69 -8.38 4.30
N VAL A 192 -18.09 -7.78 5.33
CA VAL A 192 -17.14 -6.67 5.20
C VAL A 192 -15.76 -7.24 4.95
N LEU A 193 -15.06 -6.72 3.94
CA LEU A 193 -13.71 -7.12 3.53
C LEU A 193 -12.68 -6.12 4.08
N PRO A 194 -11.95 -6.44 5.16
CA PRO A 194 -11.04 -5.51 5.82
C PRO A 194 -9.67 -5.50 5.10
N PHE A 195 -9.61 -4.89 3.92
CA PHE A 195 -8.34 -4.81 3.18
C PHE A 195 -7.34 -3.87 3.85
N ASP A 196 -7.77 -2.69 4.25
CA ASP A 196 -7.03 -1.68 5.01
C ASP A 196 -5.57 -1.48 4.53
N LYS A 197 -5.35 -1.55 3.20
CA LYS A 197 -4.02 -1.59 2.57
C LYS A 197 -3.14 -0.42 3.00
N LEU A 198 -3.67 0.81 2.91
CA LEU A 198 -2.88 2.00 3.22
C LEU A 198 -2.59 2.11 4.73
N SER A 199 -3.50 1.66 5.60
CA SER A 199 -3.27 1.65 7.04
C SER A 199 -2.14 0.70 7.44
N HIS A 200 -2.13 -0.53 6.91
CA HIS A 200 -1.06 -1.49 7.13
C HIS A 200 0.28 -0.98 6.59
N LEU A 201 0.28 -0.42 5.38
CA LEU A 201 1.48 0.14 4.77
C LEU A 201 2.03 1.32 5.57
N ALA A 202 1.16 2.24 6.03
CA ALA A 202 1.57 3.37 6.85
C ALA A 202 2.18 2.92 8.18
N ALA A 203 1.51 2.01 8.90
CA ALA A 203 2.04 1.46 10.15
C ALA A 203 3.40 0.77 9.93
N ALA A 204 3.57 0.00 8.83
CA ALA A 204 4.86 -0.61 8.50
C ALA A 204 5.95 0.43 8.20
N ILE A 205 5.64 1.50 7.45
CA ILE A 205 6.61 2.56 7.14
C ILE A 205 6.95 3.37 8.40
N MET A 206 5.98 3.64 9.27
CA MET A 206 6.21 4.32 10.55
C MET A 206 7.24 3.59 11.39
N THR A 207 7.02 2.29 11.64
CA THR A 207 7.92 1.49 12.46
C THR A 207 9.27 1.23 11.79
N ALA A 208 9.29 0.98 10.48
CA ALA A 208 10.52 0.74 9.71
C ALA A 208 11.45 1.96 9.71
N GLY A 209 10.91 3.16 9.57
CA GLY A 209 11.67 4.40 9.57
C GLY A 209 12.40 4.69 10.88
N LEU A 210 11.98 4.07 11.97
CA LEU A 210 12.53 4.18 13.32
C LEU A 210 13.11 2.86 13.82
N GLY A 211 13.46 1.94 12.92
CA GLY A 211 14.16 0.70 13.26
C GLY A 211 13.26 -0.46 13.68
N TRP A 212 12.01 -0.49 13.22
CA TRP A 212 11.04 -1.56 13.53
C TRP A 212 10.73 -1.65 15.03
N ASN A 213 10.43 -0.52 15.63
CA ASN A 213 10.21 -0.36 17.07
C ASN A 213 8.78 -0.66 17.55
N PHE A 214 7.81 -0.88 16.65
CA PHE A 214 6.47 -1.35 17.01
C PHE A 214 6.45 -2.87 17.17
N THR A 215 5.52 -3.38 17.94
CA THR A 215 5.24 -4.83 18.05
C THR A 215 4.13 -5.27 17.11
N ASN A 216 3.99 -6.58 16.91
CA ASN A 216 2.91 -7.22 16.15
C ASN A 216 2.86 -6.85 14.66
N TYR A 217 3.87 -6.21 14.10
CA TYR A 217 3.94 -5.94 12.65
C TYR A 217 4.15 -7.24 11.84
N GLU A 218 4.67 -8.31 12.43
CA GLU A 218 4.80 -9.62 11.80
C GLU A 218 3.45 -10.24 11.47
N ASP A 219 2.38 -9.84 12.16
CA ASP A 219 1.01 -10.32 11.95
C ASP A 219 0.35 -9.67 10.74
N PHE A 220 0.95 -8.62 10.18
CA PHE A 220 0.43 -8.03 8.94
C PHE A 220 0.43 -9.06 7.81
N TRP A 221 -0.62 -9.05 7.00
CA TRP A 221 -0.63 -9.73 5.71
C TRP A 221 0.10 -8.91 4.65
N VAL A 222 0.19 -9.43 3.43
CA VAL A 222 0.65 -8.67 2.25
C VAL A 222 -0.39 -7.61 1.89
N TYR A 223 0.05 -6.47 1.36
CA TYR A 223 -0.83 -5.33 1.10
C TYR A 223 -1.49 -5.47 -0.28
N PRO A 224 -2.81 -5.74 -0.37
CA PRO A 224 -3.49 -6.10 -1.62
C PRO A 224 -3.69 -4.86 -2.51
N ASP A 225 -2.65 -4.52 -3.27
CA ASP A 225 -2.63 -3.49 -4.30
C ASP A 225 -2.78 -4.11 -5.72
N TYR A 226 -2.39 -3.36 -6.77
CA TYR A 226 -2.41 -3.85 -8.15
C TYR A 226 -1.10 -4.52 -8.58
N MET A 227 0.01 -4.37 -7.84
CA MET A 227 1.31 -4.97 -8.19
C MET A 227 1.46 -6.40 -7.69
N LEU A 228 1.06 -6.68 -6.46
CA LEU A 228 1.17 -8.02 -5.88
C LEU A 228 0.38 -9.09 -6.66
N PRO A 229 -0.91 -8.86 -7.00
CA PRO A 229 -1.66 -9.85 -7.79
C PRO A 229 -1.06 -10.06 -9.18
N ARG A 230 -0.44 -9.05 -9.80
CA ARG A 230 0.30 -9.18 -11.06
C ARG A 230 1.44 -10.19 -10.94
N VAL A 231 2.26 -10.08 -9.89
CA VAL A 231 3.38 -10.98 -9.62
C VAL A 231 2.89 -12.38 -9.28
N LEU A 232 1.88 -12.51 -8.42
CA LEU A 232 1.29 -13.80 -8.07
C LEU A 232 0.64 -14.50 -9.27
N ARG A 233 0.00 -13.74 -10.18
CA ARG A 233 -0.53 -14.26 -11.44
C ARG A 233 0.59 -14.76 -12.36
N TYR A 234 1.68 -14.02 -12.48
CA TYR A 234 2.85 -14.44 -13.27
C TYR A 234 3.41 -15.81 -12.79
N TYR A 235 3.47 -16.02 -11.49
CA TYR A 235 3.90 -17.32 -10.93
C TYR A 235 2.80 -18.39 -10.95
N GLY A 236 1.63 -18.10 -11.51
CA GLY A 236 0.52 -19.05 -11.61
C GLY A 236 -0.23 -19.28 -10.29
N VAL A 237 0.12 -18.54 -9.24
CA VAL A 237 -0.54 -18.62 -7.92
C VAL A 237 -1.97 -18.09 -7.99
N LEU A 238 -2.18 -16.95 -8.65
CA LEU A 238 -3.52 -16.43 -8.95
C LEU A 238 -3.93 -16.81 -10.36
N ARG A 239 -5.12 -17.37 -10.50
CA ARG A 239 -5.74 -17.69 -11.78
C ARG A 239 -7.04 -16.92 -11.93
N TYR A 240 -7.15 -16.18 -13.04
CA TYR A 240 -8.33 -15.43 -13.39
C TYR A 240 -9.18 -16.23 -14.38
N ASP A 241 -10.50 -16.10 -14.30
CA ASP A 241 -11.35 -16.61 -15.35
C ASP A 241 -11.07 -15.90 -16.70
N ASN A 242 -11.62 -16.44 -17.78
CA ASN A 242 -11.33 -15.92 -19.11
C ASN A 242 -11.78 -14.46 -19.31
N ASN A 243 -12.87 -14.05 -18.67
CA ASN A 243 -13.41 -12.70 -18.81
C ASN A 243 -12.55 -11.68 -18.06
N LEU A 244 -12.21 -11.99 -16.81
CA LEU A 244 -11.34 -11.14 -16.00
C LEU A 244 -9.93 -11.08 -16.57
N ALA A 245 -9.37 -12.22 -16.99
CA ALA A 245 -8.08 -12.29 -17.66
C ALA A 245 -8.06 -11.37 -18.89
N ALA A 246 -9.05 -11.50 -19.77
CA ALA A 246 -9.18 -10.66 -20.96
C ALA A 246 -9.38 -9.17 -20.62
N ALA A 247 -10.06 -8.84 -19.52
CA ALA A 247 -10.21 -7.45 -19.09
C ALA A 247 -8.86 -6.87 -18.67
N VAL A 248 -8.11 -7.58 -17.82
CA VAL A 248 -6.81 -7.15 -17.31
C VAL A 248 -5.77 -7.06 -18.44
N ASP A 249 -5.67 -8.09 -19.29
CA ASP A 249 -4.67 -8.16 -20.37
C ASP A 249 -4.90 -7.09 -21.45
N ASN A 250 -6.16 -6.66 -21.64
CA ASN A 250 -6.51 -5.55 -22.53
C ASN A 250 -6.62 -4.20 -21.80
N ARG A 251 -6.07 -4.07 -20.58
CA ARG A 251 -6.02 -2.81 -19.81
C ARG A 251 -7.38 -2.17 -19.53
N ARG A 252 -8.47 -2.96 -19.58
CA ARG A 252 -9.81 -2.46 -19.26
C ARG A 252 -9.94 -2.27 -17.75
N LEU A 253 -10.70 -1.23 -17.37
CA LEU A 253 -10.98 -0.98 -15.98
C LEU A 253 -11.81 -2.12 -15.36
N VAL A 254 -11.37 -2.57 -14.20
CA VAL A 254 -12.17 -3.36 -13.26
C VAL A 254 -12.86 -2.36 -12.34
N ALA A 255 -14.19 -2.44 -12.25
CA ALA A 255 -14.93 -1.46 -11.46
C ALA A 255 -14.56 -1.56 -9.97
N ALA A 256 -14.40 -0.40 -9.33
CA ALA A 256 -14.22 -0.34 -7.88
C ALA A 256 -15.44 -0.94 -7.17
N ASP A 257 -15.20 -1.63 -6.07
CA ASP A 257 -16.22 -2.34 -5.27
C ASP A 257 -16.97 -3.47 -6.03
N SER A 258 -16.45 -3.91 -7.19
CA SER A 258 -16.97 -5.10 -7.86
C SER A 258 -16.48 -6.39 -7.20
N GLU A 259 -17.25 -7.47 -7.37
CA GLU A 259 -16.83 -8.81 -6.93
C GLU A 259 -15.46 -9.21 -7.49
N GLN A 260 -15.16 -8.83 -8.73
CA GLN A 260 -13.89 -9.12 -9.38
C GLN A 260 -12.72 -8.36 -8.73
N GLU A 261 -12.90 -7.08 -8.44
CA GLU A 261 -11.90 -6.28 -7.70
C GLU A 261 -11.68 -6.86 -6.29
N HIS A 262 -12.76 -7.15 -5.58
CA HIS A 262 -12.70 -7.77 -4.27
C HIS A 262 -12.00 -9.14 -4.32
N ALA A 263 -12.31 -9.97 -5.31
CA ALA A 263 -11.70 -11.30 -5.46
C ALA A 263 -10.20 -11.22 -5.73
N ILE A 264 -9.74 -10.30 -6.58
CA ILE A 264 -8.30 -10.11 -6.85
C ILE A 264 -7.57 -9.78 -5.55
N ARG A 265 -8.07 -8.84 -4.80
CA ARG A 265 -7.46 -8.37 -3.57
C ARG A 265 -7.52 -9.41 -2.45
N TRP A 266 -8.67 -10.04 -2.25
CA TRP A 266 -8.82 -11.10 -1.27
C TRP A 266 -7.94 -12.30 -1.58
N ALA A 267 -7.94 -12.78 -2.84
CA ALA A 267 -7.06 -13.86 -3.26
C ALA A 267 -5.58 -13.53 -3.04
N THR A 268 -5.19 -12.25 -3.15
CA THR A 268 -3.82 -11.80 -2.86
C THR A 268 -3.45 -11.98 -1.39
N VAL A 269 -4.34 -11.56 -0.47
CA VAL A 269 -4.12 -11.75 0.99
C VAL A 269 -4.06 -13.23 1.31
N TYR A 270 -5.04 -14.02 0.85
CA TYR A 270 -5.09 -15.46 1.09
C TYR A 270 -3.85 -16.18 0.54
N ALA A 271 -3.45 -15.90 -0.71
CA ALA A 271 -2.27 -16.48 -1.32
C ALA A 271 -0.99 -16.10 -0.55
N GLY A 272 -0.88 -14.85 -0.07
CA GLY A 272 0.22 -14.40 0.78
C GLY A 272 0.32 -15.19 2.07
N ALA A 273 -0.81 -15.42 2.76
CA ALA A 273 -0.87 -16.23 3.97
C ALA A 273 -0.46 -17.70 3.71
N ARG A 274 -0.99 -18.30 2.63
CA ARG A 274 -0.63 -19.66 2.20
C ARG A 274 0.86 -19.78 1.87
N LEU A 275 1.41 -18.81 1.15
CA LEU A 275 2.82 -18.80 0.78
C LEU A 275 3.73 -18.65 2.02
N ARG A 276 3.38 -17.78 2.97
CA ARG A 276 4.09 -17.64 4.25
C ARG A 276 4.10 -18.97 5.03
N ALA A 277 2.95 -19.62 5.14
CA ALA A 277 2.84 -20.91 5.80
C ALA A 277 3.70 -22.01 5.11
N ALA A 278 3.68 -22.07 3.78
CA ALA A 278 4.46 -23.00 2.98
C ALA A 278 5.98 -22.73 3.09
N LEU A 279 6.41 -21.45 3.12
CA LEU A 279 7.82 -21.09 3.37
C LEU A 279 8.25 -21.46 4.78
N ALA A 280 7.42 -21.18 5.79
CA ALA A 280 7.72 -21.53 7.18
C ALA A 280 7.89 -23.04 7.40
N SER A 281 7.08 -23.86 6.72
CA SER A 281 7.21 -25.34 6.77
C SER A 281 8.53 -25.84 6.17
N ARG A 282 9.19 -25.03 5.35
CA ARG A 282 10.51 -25.29 4.73
C ARG A 282 11.66 -24.62 5.48
N GLY A 283 11.40 -24.04 6.65
CA GLY A 283 12.40 -23.38 7.48
C GLY A 283 12.62 -21.91 7.19
N ASN A 284 11.97 -21.35 6.18
CA ASN A 284 12.05 -19.91 5.84
C ASN A 284 10.89 -19.13 6.46
N ARG A 285 11.09 -18.60 7.68
CA ARG A 285 10.08 -17.78 8.37
C ARG A 285 10.17 -16.34 7.90
N VAL A 286 9.16 -15.88 7.18
CA VAL A 286 9.06 -14.51 6.66
C VAL A 286 7.87 -13.79 7.29
N SER A 287 8.04 -12.49 7.57
CA SER A 287 6.94 -11.61 8.00
C SER A 287 6.06 -11.21 6.81
N GLY A 288 4.85 -10.72 7.09
CA GLY A 288 3.99 -10.14 6.05
C GLY A 288 4.66 -9.01 5.28
N PRO A 289 5.20 -7.96 5.96
CA PRO A 289 5.94 -6.89 5.29
C PRO A 289 7.16 -7.35 4.49
N GLY A 290 7.88 -8.37 4.96
CA GLY A 290 9.03 -8.94 4.24
C GLY A 290 8.61 -9.66 2.95
N LEU A 291 7.54 -10.45 2.99
CA LEU A 291 6.99 -11.10 1.79
C LEU A 291 6.38 -10.08 0.82
N ASP A 292 5.63 -9.12 1.34
CA ASP A 292 5.05 -8.03 0.55
C ASP A 292 6.13 -7.30 -0.27
N TYR A 293 7.15 -6.82 0.42
CA TYR A 293 8.26 -6.12 -0.22
C TYR A 293 9.00 -7.00 -1.23
N HIS A 294 9.18 -8.28 -0.94
CA HIS A 294 9.81 -9.21 -1.87
C HIS A 294 8.99 -9.38 -3.16
N LEU A 295 7.66 -9.49 -3.06
CA LEU A 295 6.77 -9.54 -4.22
C LEU A 295 6.78 -8.23 -4.99
N TRP A 296 6.52 -7.11 -4.32
CA TRP A 296 6.44 -5.79 -4.92
C TRP A 296 7.75 -5.38 -5.62
N SER A 297 8.89 -5.61 -4.98
CA SER A 297 10.19 -5.24 -5.52
C SER A 297 10.55 -5.96 -6.82
N GLN A 298 10.00 -7.14 -7.07
CA GLN A 298 10.21 -7.85 -8.33
C GLN A 298 9.55 -7.13 -9.50
N ALA A 299 8.36 -6.55 -9.28
CA ALA A 299 7.61 -5.84 -10.33
C ALA A 299 8.12 -4.40 -10.55
N VAL A 300 8.61 -3.73 -9.50
CA VAL A 300 8.90 -2.30 -9.51
C VAL A 300 10.40 -2.00 -9.55
N LEU A 301 11.21 -2.66 -8.72
CA LEU A 301 12.62 -2.31 -8.55
C LEU A 301 13.59 -3.11 -9.45
N ARG A 302 13.15 -4.24 -10.00
CA ARG A 302 14.04 -5.02 -10.89
C ARG A 302 14.03 -4.46 -12.30
N PRO A 303 15.19 -4.46 -12.99
CA PRO A 303 15.23 -4.05 -14.38
C PRO A 303 14.26 -4.92 -15.20
N LYS A 304 13.67 -4.35 -16.25
CA LYS A 304 12.62 -4.90 -17.16
C LYS A 304 12.99 -6.25 -17.85
N ALA A 305 13.79 -7.08 -17.22
CA ALA A 305 14.21 -8.38 -17.73
C ALA A 305 13.10 -9.43 -17.68
N VAL A 306 12.07 -9.22 -16.85
CA VAL A 306 10.92 -10.12 -16.71
C VAL A 306 9.67 -9.30 -16.97
N ASP A 307 8.89 -9.74 -17.95
CA ASP A 307 7.55 -9.19 -18.21
C ASP A 307 6.55 -9.95 -17.32
N PHE A 308 6.04 -9.28 -16.29
CA PHE A 308 5.00 -9.82 -15.40
C PHE A 308 3.58 -9.73 -16.01
N GLY A 309 3.43 -9.25 -17.25
CA GLY A 309 2.13 -8.99 -17.87
C GLY A 309 1.47 -7.71 -17.33
N GLU A 310 0.18 -7.56 -17.58
CA GLU A 310 -0.59 -6.40 -17.13
C GLU A 310 -1.12 -6.59 -15.70
N HIS A 311 -1.27 -5.48 -14.98
CA HIS A 311 -1.99 -5.44 -13.70
C HIS A 311 -3.45 -5.05 -13.92
N HIS A 312 -4.34 -5.40 -12.99
CA HIS A 312 -5.70 -4.88 -13.00
C HIS A 312 -5.70 -3.37 -12.73
N ARG A 313 -6.64 -2.66 -13.34
CA ARG A 313 -6.78 -1.21 -13.25
C ARG A 313 -8.11 -0.87 -12.62
N THR A 314 -8.08 -0.29 -11.44
CA THR A 314 -9.26 0.20 -10.74
C THR A 314 -9.02 1.64 -10.33
N LEU A 315 -9.92 2.54 -10.70
CA LEU A 315 -9.85 3.94 -10.28
C LEU A 315 -10.32 4.05 -8.82
N THR A 316 -9.38 4.14 -7.90
CA THR A 316 -9.66 4.20 -6.46
C THR A 316 -8.52 4.87 -5.69
N MET A 317 -8.86 5.55 -4.60
CA MET A 317 -7.88 6.09 -3.64
C MET A 317 -7.47 5.09 -2.55
N ARG A 318 -7.94 3.84 -2.60
CA ARG A 318 -7.68 2.85 -1.53
C ARG A 318 -6.36 2.08 -1.68
N TYR A 319 -5.79 2.05 -2.93
CA TYR A 319 -4.55 1.32 -3.20
C TYR A 319 -3.90 1.68 -4.54
#